data_cfa27ea35d28e42ff538f409e7edae9d
#
_entry.id   cfa27ea35d28e42ff538f409e7edae9d
#
_cell.length_a   1.000
_cell.length_b   1.000
_cell.length_c   1.000
_cell.angle_alpha   90.00
_cell.angle_beta   90.00
_cell.angle_gamma   90.00
#
_symmetry.space_group_name_H-M   'P 1'
#
loop_
_entity.id
_entity.type
_entity.pdbx_description
1 polymer ?
#
loop_
_entity_poly.entity_id
_entity_poly.type
_entity_poly.pdbx_seq_one_letter_code
_entity_poly.pdbx_strand_id
1 'polypeptide(L)'
;MERGVGSVENLISIMAALDFHLSGLARGARIDEQLRNRRAHLGLSQADVAEMAGISRKTVAALECGRGSVASLLAVLGTIGSKARKAEPVRPSWAFDRSLERDKRFTPPWFLEHVETIFGPICLDPCGHELSPVVAKRRIILPEDGLVASWAGSKLVFVNPPFSALVKWLNRAIDAWESGEAETVFLLIPARTDSGTFQDRVASRADVGLIRGRMRFLSAEGVGHPAPFSMMSVIFGAESDRIKRFNELVPSAWLPRTI
;
A
#
# COMPACT_ATOMS: atom_id res chain seq x y z
N MET A 1 25.35 -12.95 -1.98
CA MET A 1 24.69 -14.21 -2.45
C MET A 1 24.10 -14.12 -3.85
N GLU A 2 23.96 -12.94 -4.41
CA GLU A 2 23.35 -12.70 -5.74
C GLU A 2 24.06 -13.40 -6.93
N ARG A 3 25.29 -13.89 -6.74
CA ARG A 3 26.06 -14.58 -7.78
C ARG A 3 26.24 -16.08 -7.52
N GLY A 4 25.43 -16.69 -6.62
CA GLY A 4 25.55 -18.12 -6.29
C GLY A 4 26.83 -18.48 -5.51
N VAL A 5 27.53 -17.50 -4.95
CA VAL A 5 28.72 -17.69 -4.12
C VAL A 5 28.33 -17.85 -2.66
N GLY A 6 28.74 -18.94 -2.01
CA GLY A 6 28.45 -19.17 -0.59
C GLY A 6 28.23 -20.66 -0.29
N SER A 7 28.15 -20.99 1.01
CA SER A 7 27.83 -22.34 1.48
C SER A 7 26.34 -22.47 1.82
N VAL A 8 25.84 -23.70 1.67
CA VAL A 8 24.45 -24.04 2.02
C VAL A 8 24.22 -23.93 3.52
N GLU A 9 25.21 -24.24 4.33
CA GLU A 9 25.16 -24.09 5.79
C GLU A 9 24.87 -22.65 6.20
N ASN A 10 25.61 -21.70 5.60
CA ASN A 10 25.41 -20.28 5.87
C ASN A 10 24.04 -19.81 5.37
N LEU A 11 23.58 -20.28 4.21
CA LEU A 11 22.25 -19.98 3.68
C LEU A 11 21.17 -20.46 4.65
N ILE A 12 21.26 -21.71 5.15
CA ILE A 12 20.30 -22.26 6.13
C ILE A 12 20.29 -21.43 7.41
N SER A 13 21.46 -21.03 7.92
CA SER A 13 21.56 -20.19 9.12
C SER A 13 20.91 -18.81 8.92
N ILE A 14 21.12 -18.19 7.77
CA ILE A 14 20.50 -16.89 7.42
C ILE A 14 18.99 -17.04 7.29
N MET A 15 18.52 -18.09 6.60
CA MET A 15 17.09 -18.36 6.46
C MET A 15 16.41 -18.55 7.83
N ALA A 16 17.05 -19.31 8.73
CA ALA A 16 16.54 -19.51 10.08
C ALA A 16 16.51 -18.21 10.90
N ALA A 17 17.56 -17.37 10.80
CA ALA A 17 17.63 -16.09 11.51
C ALA A 17 16.58 -15.07 11.05
N LEU A 18 16.16 -15.19 9.77
CA LEU A 18 15.15 -14.30 9.16
C LEU A 18 13.74 -14.90 9.19
N ASP A 19 13.54 -16.07 9.81
CA ASP A 19 12.30 -16.86 9.74
C ASP A 19 11.79 -17.04 8.29
N PHE A 20 12.72 -17.31 7.37
CA PHE A 20 12.47 -17.42 5.94
C PHE A 20 12.38 -18.87 5.50
N HIS A 21 11.28 -19.23 4.85
CA HIS A 21 11.05 -20.58 4.34
C HIS A 21 10.83 -20.57 2.82
N LEU A 22 11.38 -21.58 2.14
CA LEU A 22 11.04 -21.81 0.73
C LEU A 22 9.65 -22.45 0.65
N SER A 23 8.74 -21.78 -0.05
CA SER A 23 7.41 -22.33 -0.35
C SER A 23 7.38 -22.99 -1.73
N GLY A 24 6.60 -24.08 -1.88
CA GLY A 24 6.33 -24.70 -3.17
C GLY A 24 7.35 -25.76 -3.63
N LEU A 25 8.42 -26.05 -2.87
CA LEU A 25 9.35 -27.13 -3.20
C LEU A 25 8.83 -28.49 -2.69
N ALA A 26 8.73 -28.65 -1.38
CA ALA A 26 8.13 -29.79 -0.68
C ALA A 26 7.90 -29.43 0.80
N ARG A 27 7.24 -30.32 1.56
CA ARG A 27 7.15 -30.16 3.03
C ARG A 27 8.53 -30.35 3.66
N GLY A 28 8.87 -29.55 4.67
CA GLY A 28 10.11 -29.60 5.43
C GLY A 28 10.42 -28.26 6.07
N ALA A 29 11.00 -28.28 7.27
CA ALA A 29 11.37 -27.08 8.01
C ALA A 29 12.62 -26.39 7.43
N ARG A 30 13.49 -27.16 6.76
CA ARG A 30 14.74 -26.66 6.20
C ARG A 30 14.87 -27.07 4.74
N ILE A 31 15.68 -26.35 3.98
CA ILE A 31 15.87 -26.55 2.54
C ILE A 31 16.45 -27.93 2.19
N ASP A 32 17.35 -28.46 3.01
CA ASP A 32 17.94 -29.79 2.85
C ASP A 32 16.89 -30.91 3.00
N GLU A 33 15.98 -30.77 3.95
CA GLU A 33 14.84 -31.67 4.13
C GLU A 33 13.86 -31.56 2.96
N GLN A 34 13.55 -30.34 2.53
CA GLN A 34 12.68 -30.10 1.39
C GLN A 34 13.23 -30.69 0.08
N LEU A 35 14.54 -30.61 -0.15
CA LEU A 35 15.19 -31.25 -1.31
C LEU A 35 14.99 -32.75 -1.31
N ARG A 36 15.27 -33.41 -0.18
CA ARG A 36 15.08 -34.85 -0.01
C ARG A 36 13.64 -35.28 -0.25
N ASN A 37 12.70 -34.56 0.36
CA ASN A 37 11.27 -34.84 0.23
C ASN A 37 10.79 -34.61 -1.19
N ARG A 38 11.29 -33.58 -1.87
CA ARG A 38 10.95 -33.30 -3.28
C ARG A 38 11.46 -34.40 -4.20
N ARG A 39 12.71 -34.80 -4.06
CA ARG A 39 13.30 -35.90 -4.83
C ARG A 39 12.48 -37.18 -4.64
N ALA A 40 12.20 -37.55 -3.39
CA ALA A 40 11.40 -38.74 -3.07
C ALA A 40 10.00 -38.69 -3.68
N HIS A 41 9.33 -37.54 -3.63
CA HIS A 41 8.02 -37.36 -4.23
C HIS A 41 8.04 -37.54 -5.76
N LEU A 42 9.14 -37.18 -6.41
CA LEU A 42 9.31 -37.36 -7.86
C LEU A 42 9.76 -38.79 -8.22
N GLY A 43 9.97 -39.68 -7.25
CA GLY A 43 10.44 -41.04 -7.47
C GLY A 43 11.90 -41.11 -7.96
N LEU A 44 12.69 -40.04 -7.80
CA LEU A 44 14.08 -39.97 -8.31
C LEU A 44 15.08 -40.48 -7.28
N SER A 45 16.13 -41.18 -7.76
CA SER A 45 17.32 -41.49 -6.95
C SER A 45 18.26 -40.27 -6.86
N GLN A 46 19.20 -40.28 -5.93
CA GLN A 46 20.25 -39.26 -5.88
C GLN A 46 21.14 -39.26 -7.14
N ALA A 47 21.27 -40.42 -7.81
CA ALA A 47 22.01 -40.52 -9.05
C ALA A 47 21.29 -39.85 -10.22
N ASP A 48 19.95 -40.02 -10.33
CA ASP A 48 19.15 -39.37 -11.36
C ASP A 48 19.21 -37.83 -11.23
N VAL A 49 19.09 -37.33 -10.00
CA VAL A 49 19.20 -35.87 -9.75
C VAL A 49 20.61 -35.36 -10.06
N ALA A 50 21.63 -36.12 -9.75
CA ALA A 50 23.03 -35.77 -10.04
C ALA A 50 23.28 -35.66 -11.55
N GLU A 51 22.80 -36.63 -12.32
CA GLU A 51 22.88 -36.64 -13.78
C GLU A 51 22.10 -35.44 -14.38
N MET A 52 20.87 -35.24 -13.96
CA MET A 52 20.03 -34.11 -14.43
C MET A 52 20.64 -32.74 -14.10
N ALA A 53 21.28 -32.59 -12.94
CA ALA A 53 21.87 -31.34 -12.48
C ALA A 53 23.33 -31.13 -12.93
N GLY A 54 23.96 -32.13 -13.60
CA GLY A 54 25.35 -32.05 -14.05
C GLY A 54 26.37 -32.02 -12.89
N ILE A 55 26.05 -32.66 -11.73
CA ILE A 55 26.90 -32.67 -10.52
C ILE A 55 27.12 -34.11 -10.03
N SER A 56 28.02 -34.30 -9.08
CA SER A 56 28.27 -35.65 -8.53
C SER A 56 27.15 -36.09 -7.58
N ARG A 57 26.89 -37.41 -7.49
CA ARG A 57 25.99 -38.01 -6.48
C ARG A 57 26.37 -37.60 -5.05
N LYS A 58 27.69 -37.53 -4.77
CA LYS A 58 28.20 -37.08 -3.46
C LYS A 58 27.73 -35.63 -3.15
N THR A 59 27.73 -34.79 -4.17
CA THR A 59 27.25 -33.39 -4.03
C THR A 59 25.78 -33.36 -3.70
N VAL A 60 24.93 -34.16 -4.38
CA VAL A 60 23.50 -34.25 -4.06
C VAL A 60 23.28 -34.74 -2.62
N ALA A 61 23.97 -35.79 -2.20
CA ALA A 61 23.90 -36.30 -0.83
C ALA A 61 24.33 -35.26 0.22
N ALA A 62 25.37 -34.49 -0.08
CA ALA A 62 25.80 -33.39 0.79
C ALA A 62 24.75 -32.29 0.91
N LEU A 63 24.13 -31.90 -0.20
CA LEU A 63 23.06 -30.90 -0.22
C LEU A 63 21.82 -31.34 0.61
N GLU A 64 21.46 -32.62 0.52
CA GLU A 64 20.38 -33.23 1.32
C GLU A 64 20.74 -33.39 2.81
N CYS A 65 21.99 -33.13 3.18
CA CYS A 65 22.47 -33.01 4.55
C CYS A 65 22.79 -31.58 4.96
N GLY A 66 22.33 -30.58 4.18
CA GLY A 66 22.53 -29.16 4.45
C GLY A 66 23.95 -28.65 4.21
N ARG A 67 24.77 -29.36 3.41
CA ARG A 67 26.18 -29.01 3.13
C ARG A 67 26.43 -28.85 1.64
N GLY A 68 27.35 -27.97 1.28
CA GLY A 68 27.75 -27.76 -0.11
C GLY A 68 27.70 -26.30 -0.56
N SER A 69 27.86 -26.07 -1.87
CA SER A 69 27.82 -24.74 -2.44
C SER A 69 26.41 -24.32 -2.84
N VAL A 70 26.12 -23.03 -2.73
CA VAL A 70 24.86 -22.43 -3.24
C VAL A 70 24.71 -22.66 -4.75
N ALA A 71 25.80 -22.64 -5.51
CA ALA A 71 25.79 -22.97 -6.94
C ALA A 71 25.25 -24.37 -7.23
N SER A 72 25.73 -25.39 -6.49
CA SER A 72 25.25 -26.77 -6.62
C SER A 72 23.79 -26.91 -6.19
N LEU A 73 23.37 -26.17 -5.15
CA LEU A 73 21.98 -26.12 -4.71
C LEU A 73 21.08 -25.55 -5.82
N LEU A 74 21.48 -24.47 -6.46
CA LEU A 74 20.73 -23.86 -7.56
C LEU A 74 20.62 -24.78 -8.78
N ALA A 75 21.68 -25.53 -9.10
CA ALA A 75 21.65 -26.54 -10.15
C ALA A 75 20.59 -27.61 -9.86
N VAL A 76 20.55 -28.15 -8.62
CA VAL A 76 19.54 -29.14 -8.21
C VAL A 76 18.15 -28.54 -8.23
N LEU A 77 17.96 -27.33 -7.70
CA LEU A 77 16.65 -26.64 -7.73
C LEU A 77 16.18 -26.38 -9.16
N GLY A 78 17.09 -26.13 -10.09
CA GLY A 78 16.78 -25.96 -11.52
C GLY A 78 16.19 -27.22 -12.17
N THR A 79 16.49 -28.40 -11.64
CA THR A 79 16.07 -29.70 -12.20
C THR A 79 14.84 -30.27 -11.50
N ILE A 80 14.84 -30.32 -10.16
CA ILE A 80 13.75 -30.93 -9.39
C ILE A 80 12.80 -29.90 -8.77
N GLY A 81 13.19 -28.63 -8.74
CA GLY A 81 12.27 -27.57 -8.36
C GLY A 81 11.05 -27.70 -9.29
N SER A 82 9.84 -27.69 -8.74
CA SER A 82 8.67 -27.32 -9.55
C SER A 82 9.12 -26.10 -10.33
N LYS A 83 8.82 -26.01 -11.64
CA LYS A 83 8.99 -24.75 -12.36
C LYS A 83 8.39 -23.73 -11.43
N ALA A 84 9.25 -23.13 -10.60
CA ALA A 84 8.85 -22.04 -9.79
C ALA A 84 8.35 -21.09 -10.86
N ARG A 85 7.04 -21.01 -11.07
CA ARG A 85 6.50 -19.74 -11.44
C ARG A 85 7.27 -18.86 -10.47
N LYS A 86 8.12 -17.94 -10.98
CA LYS A 86 8.32 -16.73 -10.26
C LYS A 86 6.88 -16.39 -9.87
N ALA A 87 6.47 -16.79 -8.68
CA ALA A 87 5.43 -16.05 -8.02
C ALA A 87 6.09 -14.71 -8.05
N GLU A 88 5.70 -13.89 -9.01
CA GLU A 88 5.92 -12.46 -8.84
C GLU A 88 5.54 -12.30 -7.40
N PRO A 89 6.49 -11.81 -6.55
CA PRO A 89 6.16 -11.67 -5.15
C PRO A 89 4.79 -11.07 -5.22
N VAL A 90 3.76 -11.74 -4.65
CA VAL A 90 2.42 -11.17 -4.58
C VAL A 90 2.71 -9.95 -3.75
N ARG A 91 3.16 -8.91 -4.46
CA ARG A 91 3.36 -7.60 -3.88
C ARG A 91 2.01 -7.37 -3.29
N PRO A 92 1.92 -7.26 -1.97
CA PRO A 92 0.63 -7.01 -1.39
C PRO A 92 0.03 -5.94 -2.26
N SER A 93 -1.24 -6.05 -2.65
CA SER A 93 -1.91 -5.14 -3.62
C SER A 93 -1.72 -3.64 -3.32
N TRP A 94 -1.10 -3.34 -2.19
CA TRP A 94 -0.67 -2.03 -1.71
C TRP A 94 0.77 -1.63 -2.09
N ALA A 95 1.63 -2.54 -2.54
CA ALA A 95 2.99 -2.19 -2.95
C ALA A 95 2.98 -1.68 -4.39
N PHE A 96 2.80 -0.37 -4.53
CA PHE A 96 2.97 0.36 -5.78
C PHE A 96 2.18 -0.21 -6.95
N ASP A 97 0.86 -0.06 -6.88
CA ASP A 97 0.04 -0.15 -8.07
C ASP A 97 0.54 0.90 -9.07
N ARG A 98 1.25 0.44 -10.10
CA ARG A 98 1.74 1.27 -11.22
C ARG A 98 0.70 1.39 -12.32
N SER A 99 -0.49 0.81 -12.14
CA SER A 99 -1.56 0.93 -13.11
C SER A 99 -2.01 2.39 -13.23
N LEU A 100 -2.49 2.78 -14.39
CA LEU A 100 -3.13 4.07 -14.62
C LEU A 100 -4.40 4.24 -13.75
N GLU A 101 -4.89 3.17 -13.16
CA GLU A 101 -6.08 3.13 -12.30
C GLU A 101 -5.81 3.39 -10.82
N ARG A 102 -4.54 3.48 -10.40
CA ARG A 102 -4.17 3.72 -9.00
C ARG A 102 -4.78 4.99 -8.40
N ASP A 103 -5.05 5.98 -9.24
CA ASP A 103 -5.63 7.27 -8.87
C ASP A 103 -7.18 7.28 -8.99
N LYS A 104 -7.79 6.20 -9.53
CA LYS A 104 -9.25 6.02 -9.60
C LYS A 104 -9.77 5.29 -8.35
N ARG A 105 -9.63 5.93 -7.22
CA ARG A 105 -10.08 5.40 -5.92
C ARG A 105 -11.09 6.34 -5.31
N PHE A 106 -12.34 5.91 -5.29
CA PHE A 106 -13.44 6.74 -4.84
C PHE A 106 -13.72 6.54 -3.36
N THR A 107 -13.97 7.65 -2.68
CA THR A 107 -14.37 7.65 -1.28
C THR A 107 -15.68 6.89 -1.10
N PRO A 108 -15.80 5.97 -0.12
CA PRO A 108 -17.04 5.22 0.07
C PRO A 108 -18.18 6.13 0.54
N PRO A 109 -19.44 5.89 0.11
CA PRO A 109 -20.60 6.73 0.43
C PRO A 109 -20.78 6.96 1.92
N TRP A 110 -20.64 5.94 2.76
CA TRP A 110 -20.80 6.09 4.22
C TRP A 110 -19.89 7.18 4.81
N PHE A 111 -18.67 7.31 4.29
CA PHE A 111 -17.74 8.33 4.77
C PHE A 111 -18.17 9.73 4.33
N LEU A 112 -18.63 9.87 3.09
CA LEU A 112 -19.18 11.13 2.56
C LEU A 112 -20.41 11.56 3.34
N GLU A 113 -21.33 10.65 3.64
CA GLU A 113 -22.52 10.91 4.48
C GLU A 113 -22.13 11.45 5.86
N HIS A 114 -21.09 10.92 6.49
CA HIS A 114 -20.59 11.43 7.76
C HIS A 114 -19.95 12.82 7.63
N VAL A 115 -19.20 13.06 6.54
CA VAL A 115 -18.66 14.40 6.25
C VAL A 115 -19.81 15.40 6.09
N GLU A 116 -20.79 15.09 5.27
CA GLU A 116 -21.93 16.01 5.02
C GLU A 116 -22.83 16.21 6.25
N THR A 117 -23.03 15.16 7.07
CA THR A 117 -23.80 15.25 8.32
C THR A 117 -23.18 16.25 9.29
N ILE A 118 -21.86 16.32 9.34
CA ILE A 118 -21.15 17.17 10.32
C ILE A 118 -20.79 18.54 9.75
N PHE A 119 -20.28 18.59 8.52
CA PHE A 119 -19.75 19.82 7.94
C PHE A 119 -20.73 20.53 6.99
N GLY A 120 -21.85 19.87 6.66
CA GLY A 120 -22.82 20.33 5.70
C GLY A 120 -22.56 19.86 4.28
N PRO A 121 -23.41 20.26 3.31
CA PRO A 121 -23.31 19.79 1.94
C PRO A 121 -21.98 20.20 1.28
N ILE A 122 -21.38 19.29 0.55
CA ILE A 122 -20.14 19.55 -0.19
C ILE A 122 -20.43 20.56 -1.29
N CYS A 123 -19.76 21.71 -1.22
CA CYS A 123 -19.90 22.77 -2.23
C CYS A 123 -19.03 22.50 -3.46
N LEU A 124 -17.81 22.00 -3.24
CA LEU A 124 -16.85 21.76 -4.31
C LEU A 124 -16.10 20.44 -4.10
N ASP A 125 -16.01 19.64 -5.17
CA ASP A 125 -15.04 18.56 -5.33
C ASP A 125 -14.08 18.95 -6.47
N PRO A 126 -12.87 19.44 -6.15
CA PRO A 126 -11.92 19.88 -7.17
C PRO A 126 -11.15 18.72 -7.82
N CYS A 127 -11.26 17.50 -7.26
CA CYS A 127 -10.66 16.28 -7.79
C CYS A 127 -11.71 15.34 -8.40
N GLY A 128 -12.80 15.92 -8.93
CA GLY A 128 -13.98 15.20 -9.39
C GLY A 128 -13.67 14.19 -10.50
N HIS A 129 -14.46 13.13 -10.53
CA HIS A 129 -14.46 12.13 -11.58
C HIS A 129 -15.90 11.74 -11.87
N GLU A 130 -16.23 11.41 -13.12
CA GLU A 130 -17.61 11.08 -13.53
C GLU A 130 -18.24 9.96 -12.70
N LEU A 131 -17.44 8.96 -12.35
CA LEU A 131 -17.85 7.78 -11.55
C LEU A 131 -17.72 8.00 -10.04
N SER A 132 -17.29 9.18 -9.58
CA SER A 132 -17.14 9.45 -8.15
C SER A 132 -18.52 9.55 -7.47
N PRO A 133 -18.70 8.91 -6.29
CA PRO A 133 -19.94 9.04 -5.51
C PRO A 133 -20.09 10.40 -4.79
N VAL A 134 -19.09 11.27 -4.88
CA VAL A 134 -19.16 12.61 -4.27
C VAL A 134 -20.28 13.42 -4.91
N VAL A 135 -21.27 13.82 -4.10
CA VAL A 135 -22.34 14.72 -4.50
C VAL A 135 -21.96 16.14 -4.08
N ALA A 136 -21.41 16.92 -4.98
CA ALA A 136 -21.04 18.31 -4.74
C ALA A 136 -21.83 19.26 -5.64
N LYS A 137 -22.05 20.51 -5.20
CA LYS A 137 -22.70 21.55 -6.01
C LYS A 137 -21.91 21.82 -7.30
N ARG A 138 -20.58 21.81 -7.21
CA ARG A 138 -19.66 21.88 -8.34
C ARG A 138 -18.62 20.76 -8.22
N ARG A 139 -18.40 20.04 -9.31
CA ARG A 139 -17.29 19.11 -9.46
C ARG A 139 -16.41 19.58 -10.59
N ILE A 140 -15.12 19.68 -10.33
CA ILE A 140 -14.13 19.97 -11.38
C ILE A 140 -13.65 18.65 -11.91
N ILE A 141 -13.94 18.40 -13.18
CA ILE A 141 -13.63 17.12 -13.88
C ILE A 141 -12.79 17.48 -15.09
N LEU A 142 -11.78 16.65 -15.38
CA LEU A 142 -10.93 16.84 -16.57
C LEU A 142 -11.79 17.02 -17.83
N PRO A 143 -11.45 17.97 -18.73
CA PRO A 143 -10.13 18.63 -18.84
C PRO A 143 -9.95 19.88 -17.95
N GLU A 144 -10.95 20.31 -17.16
CA GLU A 144 -10.76 21.40 -16.20
C GLU A 144 -9.81 20.95 -15.08
N ASP A 145 -8.77 21.73 -14.78
CA ASP A 145 -7.79 21.42 -13.76
C ASP A 145 -8.14 22.07 -12.42
N GLY A 146 -8.50 21.26 -11.42
CA GLY A 146 -8.84 21.73 -10.08
C GLY A 146 -7.66 22.34 -9.31
N LEU A 147 -6.42 22.12 -9.74
CA LEU A 147 -5.25 22.81 -9.15
C LEU A 147 -5.18 24.29 -9.56
N VAL A 148 -5.78 24.64 -10.70
CA VAL A 148 -5.74 26.00 -11.27
C VAL A 148 -7.08 26.70 -11.15
N ALA A 149 -8.16 25.95 -11.21
CA ALA A 149 -9.52 26.50 -11.11
C ALA A 149 -9.75 27.20 -9.78
N SER A 150 -10.62 28.24 -9.79
CA SER A 150 -11.02 28.95 -8.57
C SER A 150 -11.91 28.09 -7.69
N TRP A 151 -11.66 28.12 -6.37
CA TRP A 151 -12.48 27.51 -5.32
C TRP A 151 -13.35 28.54 -4.58
N ALA A 152 -13.34 29.79 -5.04
CA ALA A 152 -13.98 30.92 -4.37
C ALA A 152 -15.46 30.69 -4.07
N GLY A 153 -15.88 31.12 -2.87
CA GLY A 153 -17.26 31.05 -2.38
C GLY A 153 -17.68 29.66 -1.90
N SER A 154 -16.73 28.73 -1.72
CA SER A 154 -17.01 27.37 -1.23
C SER A 154 -17.03 27.31 0.29
N LYS A 155 -18.18 26.94 0.89
CA LYS A 155 -18.28 26.71 2.34
C LYS A 155 -17.57 25.44 2.76
N LEU A 156 -17.75 24.35 2.00
CA LEU A 156 -17.06 23.08 2.21
C LEU A 156 -16.47 22.59 0.90
N VAL A 157 -15.16 22.40 0.88
CA VAL A 157 -14.44 21.74 -0.22
C VAL A 157 -14.01 20.37 0.26
N PHE A 158 -14.37 19.32 -0.47
CA PHE A 158 -13.94 17.95 -0.20
C PHE A 158 -12.87 17.53 -1.21
N VAL A 159 -11.70 17.09 -0.72
CA VAL A 159 -10.54 16.78 -1.55
C VAL A 159 -10.08 15.36 -1.28
N ASN A 160 -10.32 14.44 -2.22
CA ASN A 160 -9.69 13.12 -2.27
C ASN A 160 -8.78 13.10 -3.49
N PRO A 161 -7.53 13.58 -3.37
CA PRO A 161 -6.68 13.85 -4.53
C PRO A 161 -6.05 12.59 -5.09
N PRO A 162 -5.62 12.60 -6.36
CA PRO A 162 -4.70 11.60 -6.88
C PRO A 162 -3.44 11.55 -6.00
N PHE A 163 -3.14 10.37 -5.43
CA PHE A 163 -2.03 10.24 -4.47
C PHE A 163 -0.65 10.42 -5.11
N SER A 164 -0.57 10.32 -6.44
CA SER A 164 0.62 10.65 -7.23
C SER A 164 0.99 12.13 -7.20
N ALA A 165 0.01 13.02 -7.00
CA ALA A 165 0.18 14.47 -6.99
C ALA A 165 -0.13 15.11 -5.61
N LEU A 166 -0.11 14.31 -4.53
CA LEU A 166 -0.56 14.69 -3.19
C LEU A 166 -0.03 16.04 -2.71
N VAL A 167 1.27 16.31 -2.87
CA VAL A 167 1.90 17.56 -2.38
C VAL A 167 1.31 18.79 -3.08
N LYS A 168 1.05 18.72 -4.39
CA LYS A 168 0.46 19.82 -5.16
C LYS A 168 -0.96 20.13 -4.67
N TRP A 169 -1.76 19.08 -4.48
CA TRP A 169 -3.13 19.21 -3.99
C TRP A 169 -3.20 19.72 -2.56
N LEU A 170 -2.30 19.26 -1.70
CA LEU A 170 -2.22 19.72 -0.32
C LEU A 170 -1.86 21.20 -0.24
N ASN A 171 -0.87 21.64 -1.03
CA ASN A 171 -0.53 23.07 -1.11
C ASN A 171 -1.71 23.89 -1.64
N ARG A 172 -2.37 23.45 -2.73
CA ARG A 172 -3.54 24.17 -3.28
C ARG A 172 -4.68 24.29 -2.27
N ALA A 173 -4.94 23.24 -1.50
CA ALA A 173 -5.95 23.23 -0.45
C ALA A 173 -5.64 24.23 0.67
N ILE A 174 -4.38 24.26 1.11
CA ILE A 174 -3.91 25.21 2.12
C ILE A 174 -4.03 26.66 1.61
N ASP A 175 -3.56 26.90 0.39
CA ASP A 175 -3.59 28.23 -0.21
C ASP A 175 -5.04 28.73 -0.38
N ALA A 176 -5.98 27.84 -0.75
CA ALA A 176 -7.40 28.17 -0.87
C ALA A 176 -8.05 28.53 0.48
N TRP A 177 -7.67 27.82 1.54
CA TRP A 177 -8.14 28.15 2.88
C TRP A 177 -7.51 29.44 3.41
N GLU A 178 -6.20 29.62 3.28
CA GLU A 178 -5.47 30.81 3.73
C GLU A 178 -5.92 32.08 3.01
N SER A 179 -6.24 32.01 1.72
CA SER A 179 -6.75 33.13 0.95
C SER A 179 -8.24 33.44 1.16
N GLY A 180 -8.97 32.56 1.86
CA GLY A 180 -10.41 32.69 2.05
C GLY A 180 -11.25 32.27 0.83
N GLU A 181 -10.69 31.62 -0.16
CA GLU A 181 -11.46 31.00 -1.25
C GLU A 181 -12.42 29.93 -0.73
N ALA A 182 -12.02 29.20 0.32
CA ALA A 182 -12.80 28.16 0.96
C ALA A 182 -12.86 28.40 2.48
N GLU A 183 -14.06 28.28 3.07
CA GLU A 183 -14.24 28.41 4.52
C GLU A 183 -13.71 27.17 5.25
N THR A 184 -14.08 25.97 4.79
CA THR A 184 -13.62 24.68 5.31
C THR A 184 -13.10 23.84 4.18
N VAL A 185 -11.90 23.28 4.35
CA VAL A 185 -11.32 22.31 3.42
C VAL A 185 -11.09 20.98 4.13
N PHE A 186 -11.77 19.95 3.64
CA PHE A 186 -11.66 18.58 4.15
C PHE A 186 -10.87 17.73 3.16
N LEU A 187 -9.69 17.28 3.55
CA LEU A 187 -8.88 16.35 2.74
C LEU A 187 -8.93 14.94 3.34
N LEU A 188 -9.10 13.94 2.47
CA LEU A 188 -8.91 12.53 2.80
C LEU A 188 -7.65 12.03 2.09
N ILE A 189 -6.56 11.84 2.84
CA ILE A 189 -5.24 11.60 2.26
C ILE A 189 -4.46 10.50 3.01
N PRO A 190 -3.42 9.91 2.37
CA PRO A 190 -2.49 9.01 3.05
C PRO A 190 -1.81 9.67 4.25
N ALA A 191 -1.69 8.92 5.35
CA ALA A 191 -1.06 9.40 6.58
C ALA A 191 0.48 9.45 6.43
N ARG A 192 0.98 10.43 5.68
CA ARG A 192 2.41 10.72 5.50
C ARG A 192 2.84 11.85 6.42
N THR A 193 2.84 11.55 7.71
CA THR A 193 3.15 12.54 8.76
C THR A 193 4.64 12.90 8.86
N ASP A 194 5.49 12.16 8.19
CA ASP A 194 6.94 12.36 8.08
C ASP A 194 7.35 13.35 6.97
N SER A 195 6.42 13.75 6.10
CA SER A 195 6.74 14.67 4.99
C SER A 195 6.94 16.11 5.46
N GLY A 196 7.90 16.83 4.87
CA GLY A 196 8.14 18.25 5.18
C GLY A 196 6.88 19.10 5.03
N THR A 197 6.10 18.92 3.96
CA THR A 197 4.84 19.65 3.78
C THR A 197 3.85 19.42 4.92
N PHE A 198 3.77 18.19 5.45
CA PHE A 198 2.92 17.93 6.60
C PHE A 198 3.43 18.65 7.85
N GLN A 199 4.72 18.52 8.16
CA GLN A 199 5.32 19.09 9.35
C GLN A 199 5.26 20.63 9.35
N ASP A 200 5.54 21.24 8.19
CA ASP A 200 5.68 22.70 8.08
C ASP A 200 4.34 23.43 7.89
N ARG A 201 3.38 22.80 7.20
CA ARG A 201 2.16 23.49 6.75
C ARG A 201 0.86 22.91 7.30
N VAL A 202 0.84 21.67 7.79
CA VAL A 202 -0.41 20.99 8.21
C VAL A 202 -0.48 20.85 9.72
N ALA A 203 0.58 20.32 10.36
CA ALA A 203 0.53 19.85 11.75
C ALA A 203 0.12 20.93 12.78
N SER A 204 0.46 22.21 12.54
CA SER A 204 0.12 23.33 13.43
C SER A 204 -1.17 24.07 13.04
N ARG A 205 -1.78 23.78 11.89
CA ARG A 205 -2.86 24.60 11.32
C ARG A 205 -4.16 23.84 11.11
N ALA A 206 -4.09 22.55 10.90
CA ALA A 206 -5.25 21.70 10.62
C ALA A 206 -5.60 20.81 11.81
N ASP A 207 -6.86 20.40 11.86
CA ASP A 207 -7.27 19.25 12.66
C ASP A 207 -6.94 17.98 11.88
N VAL A 208 -6.11 17.12 12.46
CA VAL A 208 -5.65 15.89 11.80
C VAL A 208 -6.14 14.67 12.56
N GLY A 209 -6.99 13.89 11.93
CA GLY A 209 -7.52 12.62 12.45
C GLY A 209 -6.88 11.42 11.75
N LEU A 210 -6.09 10.62 12.46
CA LEU A 210 -5.56 9.35 11.95
C LEU A 210 -6.68 8.30 12.03
N ILE A 211 -7.24 7.93 10.89
CA ILE A 211 -8.44 7.08 10.81
C ILE A 211 -8.12 5.66 11.29
N ARG A 212 -8.95 5.15 12.20
CA ARG A 212 -8.81 3.79 12.73
C ARG A 212 -9.14 2.75 11.66
N GLY A 213 -8.22 1.81 11.45
CA GLY A 213 -8.41 0.71 10.51
C GLY A 213 -8.05 1.08 9.06
N ARG A 214 -8.41 0.20 8.14
CA ARG A 214 -8.15 0.38 6.71
C ARG A 214 -9.41 0.83 6.00
N MET A 215 -9.39 2.03 5.45
CA MET A 215 -10.46 2.52 4.59
C MET A 215 -10.57 1.66 3.33
N ARG A 216 -11.79 1.37 2.91
CA ARG A 216 -12.06 0.63 1.67
C ARG A 216 -12.58 1.62 0.63
N PHE A 217 -11.72 1.97 -0.32
CA PHE A 217 -12.10 2.79 -1.46
C PHE A 217 -12.82 1.96 -2.52
N LEU A 218 -13.69 2.59 -3.28
CA LEU A 218 -14.37 1.94 -4.39
C LEU A 218 -13.53 2.06 -5.66
N SER A 219 -13.52 0.98 -6.45
CA SER A 219 -13.07 1.00 -7.84
C SER A 219 -14.14 1.61 -8.76
N ALA A 220 -13.83 1.75 -10.06
CA ALA A 220 -14.79 2.19 -11.06
C ALA A 220 -16.02 1.26 -11.17
N GLU A 221 -15.85 -0.03 -10.84
CA GLU A 221 -16.90 -1.04 -10.82
C GLU A 221 -17.68 -1.07 -9.48
N GLY A 222 -17.40 -0.16 -8.55
CA GLY A 222 -18.04 -0.09 -7.25
C GLY A 222 -17.55 -1.13 -6.24
N VAL A 223 -16.47 -1.86 -6.54
CA VAL A 223 -15.90 -2.86 -5.63
C VAL A 223 -14.99 -2.20 -4.60
N GLY A 224 -15.22 -2.50 -3.31
CA GLY A 224 -14.42 -1.95 -2.22
C GLY A 224 -13.07 -2.63 -2.04
N HIS A 225 -11.97 -1.89 -2.18
CA HIS A 225 -10.60 -2.35 -1.95
C HIS A 225 -9.96 -1.62 -0.77
N PRO A 226 -9.26 -2.34 0.15
CA PRO A 226 -8.61 -1.69 1.27
C PRO A 226 -7.51 -0.74 0.78
N ALA A 227 -7.41 0.43 1.41
CA ALA A 227 -6.32 1.35 1.15
C ALA A 227 -4.97 0.68 1.39
N PRO A 228 -3.96 0.90 0.53
CA PRO A 228 -2.63 0.30 0.69
C PRO A 228 -1.86 0.85 1.90
N PHE A 229 -2.28 2.00 2.43
CA PHE A 229 -1.67 2.68 3.59
C PHE A 229 -2.76 3.19 4.53
N SER A 230 -2.35 3.64 5.71
CA SER A 230 -3.23 4.33 6.64
C SER A 230 -3.70 5.64 6.04
N MET A 231 -4.94 6.01 6.32
CA MET A 231 -5.53 7.26 5.85
C MET A 231 -5.68 8.24 7.00
N MET A 232 -5.67 9.52 6.68
CA MET A 232 -5.99 10.59 7.63
C MET A 232 -6.96 11.59 7.02
N SER A 233 -7.80 12.15 7.88
CA SER A 233 -8.56 13.36 7.60
C SER A 233 -7.72 14.56 7.99
N VAL A 234 -7.57 15.52 7.09
CA VAL A 234 -6.94 16.81 7.36
C VAL A 234 -7.99 17.88 7.11
N ILE A 235 -8.31 18.68 8.14
CA ILE A 235 -9.43 19.61 8.09
C ILE A 235 -8.94 21.00 8.47
N PHE A 236 -9.08 21.94 7.55
CA PHE A 236 -8.82 23.34 7.77
C PHE A 236 -10.13 24.10 7.98
N GLY A 237 -10.17 25.07 8.89
CA GLY A 237 -11.29 25.98 9.07
C GLY A 237 -12.50 25.41 9.81
N ALA A 238 -12.40 24.22 10.42
CA ALA A 238 -13.50 23.65 11.16
C ALA A 238 -13.55 24.08 12.62
N GLU A 239 -14.75 24.15 13.18
CA GLU A 239 -14.96 24.35 14.61
C GLU A 239 -14.71 23.07 15.41
N SER A 240 -14.14 23.20 16.61
CA SER A 240 -13.74 22.06 17.47
C SER A 240 -14.91 21.11 17.80
N ASP A 241 -16.12 21.61 17.92
CA ASP A 241 -17.30 20.77 18.21
C ASP A 241 -17.69 19.91 17.01
N ARG A 242 -17.51 20.40 15.78
CA ARG A 242 -17.69 19.58 14.57
C ARG A 242 -16.65 18.45 14.51
N ILE A 243 -15.41 18.74 14.89
CA ILE A 243 -14.36 17.72 14.94
C ILE A 243 -14.69 16.61 15.96
N LYS A 244 -15.15 16.97 17.17
CA LYS A 244 -15.57 15.99 18.18
C LYS A 244 -16.69 15.10 17.66
N ARG A 245 -17.75 15.70 17.11
CA ARG A 245 -18.88 14.96 16.52
C ARG A 245 -18.47 14.08 15.36
N PHE A 246 -17.54 14.54 14.51
CA PHE A 246 -17.02 13.73 13.42
C PHE A 246 -16.25 12.51 13.94
N ASN A 247 -15.48 12.65 15.03
CA ASN A 247 -14.77 11.54 15.68
C ASN A 247 -15.71 10.47 16.25
N GLU A 248 -16.90 10.83 16.66
CA GLU A 248 -17.91 9.85 17.12
C GLU A 248 -18.38 8.95 15.98
N LEU A 249 -18.48 9.49 14.77
CA LEU A 249 -18.90 8.77 13.57
C LEU A 249 -17.74 8.06 12.86
N VAL A 250 -16.55 8.69 12.86
CA VAL A 250 -15.33 8.16 12.22
C VAL A 250 -14.21 8.12 13.27
N PRO A 251 -14.11 7.03 14.05
CA PRO A 251 -13.12 6.92 15.11
C PRO A 251 -11.70 7.13 14.59
N SER A 252 -11.01 8.11 15.15
CA SER A 252 -9.67 8.54 14.74
C SER A 252 -8.84 8.95 15.95
N ALA A 253 -7.51 8.77 15.86
CA ALA A 253 -6.59 9.41 16.79
C ALA A 253 -6.29 10.83 16.29
N TRP A 254 -6.69 11.83 17.05
CA TRP A 254 -6.52 13.23 16.68
C TRP A 254 -5.19 13.79 17.18
N LEU A 255 -4.48 14.46 16.29
CA LEU A 255 -3.32 15.27 16.65
C LEU A 255 -3.82 16.66 17.06
N PRO A 256 -3.46 17.14 18.28
CA PRO A 256 -3.83 18.49 18.70
C PRO A 256 -3.14 19.51 17.79
N ARG A 257 -3.85 20.61 17.49
CA ARG A 257 -3.19 21.78 16.88
C ARG A 257 -2.13 22.28 17.87
N THR A 258 -0.93 22.44 17.40
CA THR A 258 0.12 23.13 18.18
C THR A 258 -0.23 24.63 18.13
N ILE A 259 -0.61 25.18 19.29
CA ILE A 259 -0.90 26.60 19.45
C ILE A 259 0.41 27.38 19.42
#